data_43a26e1756a44ca0648651f672d1767b
#
_entry.id   43a26e1756a44ca0648651f672d1767b
#
_cell.length_a   1.000
_cell.length_b   1.000
_cell.length_c   1.000
_cell.angle_alpha   90.00
_cell.angle_beta   90.00
_cell.angle_gamma   90.00
#
_symmetry.space_group_name_H-M   'P 1'
#
loop_
_entity.id
_entity.type
_entity.pdbx_description
1 polymer ?
#
loop_
_entity_poly.entity_id
_entity_poly.type
_entity_poly.pdbx_seq_one_letter_code
_entity_poly.pdbx_strand_id
1 'polypeptide(L)'
;ELEYEHLCWDPVIFLVQSAHPCCRYARYRDTFYHPWIDLREFEQEIFILQHQGQSLRQYSDQLLEEAGLSPQRITRIRNIETAAQMAANGLGVSFCLESYFRHMMFIQPPYRFSVGERQLAADFSAAYRRGRQLPEYTVQFIHLLKNLMEMEVGRMVEMDKSVNKNL
;
A
#
# COMPACT_ATOMS: atom_id res chain seq x y z
N GLU A 1 -22.81 6.34 -17.07
CA GLU A 1 -21.79 7.23 -16.54
C GLU A 1 -21.84 7.20 -15.03
N LEU A 2 -20.66 7.18 -14.35
CA LEU A 2 -20.54 7.15 -12.89
C LEU A 2 -20.08 8.51 -12.37
N GLU A 3 -20.49 8.84 -11.18
CA GLU A 3 -19.93 9.88 -10.33
C GLU A 3 -19.13 9.22 -9.21
N TYR A 4 -18.06 9.89 -8.79
CA TYR A 4 -17.14 9.41 -7.76
C TYR A 4 -17.04 10.45 -6.66
N GLU A 5 -17.20 10.01 -5.43
CA GLU A 5 -16.96 10.83 -4.25
C GLU A 5 -15.75 10.27 -3.50
N HIS A 6 -14.70 11.07 -3.42
CA HIS A 6 -13.46 10.70 -2.74
C HIS A 6 -13.70 10.49 -1.25
N LEU A 7 -13.22 9.37 -0.71
CA LEU A 7 -13.30 9.02 0.70
C LEU A 7 -11.95 9.20 1.40
N CYS A 8 -10.90 8.56 0.88
CA CYS A 8 -9.55 8.71 1.43
C CYS A 8 -8.47 8.28 0.42
N TRP A 9 -7.22 8.67 0.72
CA TRP A 9 -6.02 8.16 0.06
C TRP A 9 -5.43 7.01 0.87
N ASP A 10 -5.30 5.84 0.27
CA ASP A 10 -4.73 4.65 0.90
C ASP A 10 -3.30 4.43 0.40
N PRO A 11 -2.27 4.62 1.24
CA PRO A 11 -0.89 4.52 0.81
C PRO A 11 -0.53 3.14 0.26
N VAL A 12 0.20 3.14 -0.86
CA VAL A 12 0.86 1.93 -1.37
C VAL A 12 2.16 1.76 -0.62
N ILE A 13 2.33 0.57 -0.05
CA ILE A 13 3.51 0.17 0.73
C ILE A 13 4.22 -1.00 0.08
N PHE A 14 5.52 -1.08 0.29
CA PHE A 14 6.36 -2.18 -0.17
C PHE A 14 6.73 -3.08 1.02
N LEU A 15 6.50 -4.38 0.87
CA LEU A 15 6.64 -5.38 1.93
C LEU A 15 7.89 -6.23 1.72
N VAL A 16 8.71 -6.30 2.74
CA VAL A 16 9.97 -7.04 2.75
C VAL A 16 10.09 -7.81 4.07
N GLN A 17 10.53 -9.06 4.02
CA GLN A 17 10.81 -9.83 5.24
C GLN A 17 11.72 -9.04 6.18
N SER A 18 11.40 -9.05 7.48
CA SER A 18 12.12 -8.23 8.48
C SER A 18 13.62 -8.58 8.62
N ALA A 19 14.02 -9.82 8.30
CA ALA A 19 15.41 -10.24 8.32
C ALA A 19 16.16 -10.01 6.99
N HIS A 20 15.52 -9.38 5.99
CA HIS A 20 16.12 -9.20 4.67
C HIS A 20 17.33 -8.25 4.72
N PRO A 21 18.49 -8.60 4.12
CA PRO A 21 19.71 -7.79 4.21
C PRO A 21 19.55 -6.35 3.70
N CYS A 22 18.73 -6.15 2.67
CA CYS A 22 18.52 -4.83 2.07
C CYS A 22 17.78 -3.85 2.98
N CYS A 23 17.11 -4.30 4.05
CA CYS A 23 16.43 -3.42 5.01
C CYS A 23 17.38 -2.38 5.64
N ARG A 24 18.69 -2.67 5.71
CA ARG A 24 19.73 -1.73 6.19
C ARG A 24 19.90 -0.48 5.32
N TYR A 25 19.41 -0.49 4.09
CA TYR A 25 19.47 0.67 3.17
C TYR A 25 18.29 1.62 3.30
N ALA A 26 17.34 1.30 4.19
CA ALA A 26 16.20 2.16 4.45
C ALA A 26 16.63 3.51 5.03
N ARG A 27 15.94 4.58 4.65
CA ARG A 27 16.21 5.96 5.07
C ARG A 27 14.91 6.64 5.42
N TYR A 28 14.93 7.51 6.42
CA TYR A 28 13.78 8.36 6.72
C TYR A 28 13.75 9.55 5.77
N ARG A 29 12.56 9.87 5.27
CA ARG A 29 12.26 11.05 4.45
C ARG A 29 10.94 11.63 4.93
N ASP A 30 10.90 12.91 5.27
CA ASP A 30 9.74 13.58 5.88
C ASP A 30 8.46 13.54 5.04
N THR A 31 8.58 13.33 3.72
CA THR A 31 7.47 13.27 2.78
C THR A 31 6.80 11.90 2.67
N PHE A 32 7.32 10.89 3.38
CA PHE A 32 6.82 9.53 3.32
C PHE A 32 6.26 9.05 4.66
N TYR A 33 5.31 8.14 4.62
CA TYR A 33 4.70 7.56 5.82
C TYR A 33 5.61 6.53 6.51
N HIS A 34 6.36 5.75 5.73
CA HIS A 34 7.28 4.71 6.22
C HIS A 34 8.71 5.05 5.83
N PRO A 35 9.72 4.38 6.43
CA PRO A 35 11.09 4.48 5.94
C PRO A 35 11.13 4.22 4.43
N TRP A 36 11.83 5.08 3.72
CA TRP A 36 11.98 4.95 2.27
C TRP A 36 13.09 3.98 1.92
N ILE A 37 12.89 3.18 0.88
CA ILE A 37 13.91 2.29 0.31
C ILE A 37 13.90 2.36 -1.21
N ASP A 38 15.06 2.18 -1.83
CA ASP A 38 15.16 2.12 -3.29
C ASP A 38 14.77 0.72 -3.79
N LEU A 39 13.80 0.66 -4.70
CA LEU A 39 13.36 -0.61 -5.30
C LEU A 39 14.49 -1.35 -6.04
N ARG A 40 15.51 -0.64 -6.54
CA ARG A 40 16.65 -1.22 -7.25
C ARG A 40 17.50 -2.14 -6.38
N GLU A 41 17.47 -1.97 -5.06
CA GLU A 41 18.14 -2.86 -4.11
C GLU A 41 17.56 -4.29 -4.14
N PHE A 42 16.37 -4.46 -4.74
CA PHE A 42 15.64 -5.73 -4.83
C PHE A 42 15.60 -6.31 -6.24
N GLU A 43 16.44 -5.83 -7.17
CA GLU A 43 16.44 -6.25 -8.57
C GLU A 43 16.53 -7.78 -8.75
N GLN A 44 17.28 -8.44 -7.86
CA GLN A 44 17.49 -9.90 -7.90
C GLN A 44 16.42 -10.70 -7.15
N GLU A 45 15.46 -10.02 -6.51
CA GLU A 45 14.43 -10.67 -5.72
C GLU A 45 13.26 -11.17 -6.58
N ILE A 46 12.47 -12.09 -6.01
CA ILE A 46 11.19 -12.50 -6.60
C ILE A 46 10.15 -11.44 -6.25
N PHE A 47 9.56 -10.79 -7.24
CA PHE A 47 8.44 -9.89 -7.05
C PHE A 47 7.13 -10.67 -7.06
N ILE A 48 6.41 -10.63 -5.95
CA ILE A 48 5.10 -11.24 -5.79
C ILE A 48 4.06 -10.16 -6.10
N LEU A 49 3.50 -10.22 -7.31
CA LEU A 49 2.63 -9.18 -7.84
C LEU A 49 1.21 -9.72 -8.08
N GLN A 50 0.22 -8.84 -8.03
CA GLN A 50 -1.15 -9.17 -8.41
C GLN A 50 -1.26 -9.43 -9.91
N HIS A 51 -2.37 -10.05 -10.32
CA HIS A 51 -2.66 -10.24 -11.74
C HIS A 51 -2.93 -8.91 -12.43
N GLN A 52 -2.65 -8.85 -13.73
CA GLN A 52 -3.00 -7.70 -14.57
C GLN A 52 -4.50 -7.42 -14.49
N GLY A 53 -4.87 -6.14 -14.46
CA GLY A 53 -6.25 -5.69 -14.30
C GLY A 53 -6.70 -5.47 -12.86
N GLN A 54 -5.91 -5.85 -11.85
CA GLN A 54 -6.15 -5.47 -10.47
C GLN A 54 -5.52 -4.09 -10.18
N SER A 55 -6.21 -3.26 -9.39
CA SER A 55 -5.78 -1.87 -9.11
C SER A 55 -4.38 -1.79 -8.48
N LEU A 56 -4.11 -2.62 -7.48
CA LEU A 56 -2.79 -2.63 -6.84
C LEU A 56 -1.66 -3.00 -7.83
N ARG A 57 -1.95 -3.82 -8.85
CA ARG A 57 -0.97 -4.15 -9.89
C ARG A 57 -0.60 -2.92 -10.71
N GLN A 58 -1.52 -2.04 -11.03
CA GLN A 58 -1.24 -0.80 -11.77
C GLN A 58 -0.30 0.10 -10.98
N TYR A 59 -0.52 0.26 -9.68
CA TYR A 59 0.37 1.03 -8.81
C TYR A 59 1.76 0.39 -8.70
N SER A 60 1.82 -0.94 -8.60
CA SER A 60 3.09 -1.66 -8.56
C SER A 60 3.89 -1.48 -9.85
N ASP A 61 3.23 -1.60 -11.01
CA ASP A 61 3.85 -1.41 -12.30
C ASP A 61 4.36 0.02 -12.46
N GLN A 62 3.58 1.02 -12.04
CA GLN A 62 4.02 2.42 -12.05
C GLN A 62 5.28 2.64 -11.21
N LEU A 63 5.33 2.12 -9.99
CA LEU A 63 6.50 2.26 -9.11
C LEU A 63 7.74 1.56 -9.66
N LEU A 64 7.57 0.40 -10.28
CA LEU A 64 8.64 -0.32 -10.94
C LEU A 64 9.16 0.43 -12.17
N GLU A 65 8.28 1.01 -12.97
CA GLU A 65 8.63 1.83 -14.13
C GLU A 65 9.36 3.12 -13.72
N GLU A 66 8.87 3.83 -12.69
CA GLU A 66 9.53 5.02 -12.13
C GLU A 66 10.95 4.71 -11.61
N ALA A 67 11.15 3.51 -11.04
CA ALA A 67 12.46 3.05 -10.60
C ALA A 67 13.36 2.55 -11.76
N GLY A 68 12.84 2.45 -12.97
CA GLY A 68 13.54 1.83 -14.11
C GLY A 68 13.80 0.34 -13.90
N LEU A 69 12.99 -0.33 -13.09
CA LEU A 69 13.18 -1.72 -12.69
C LEU A 69 12.25 -2.66 -13.45
N SER A 70 12.83 -3.65 -14.12
CA SER A 70 12.12 -4.74 -14.79
C SER A 70 12.42 -6.07 -14.10
N PRO A 71 11.60 -6.51 -13.12
CA PRO A 71 11.87 -7.72 -12.37
C PRO A 71 11.99 -8.96 -13.27
N GLN A 72 13.09 -9.70 -13.12
CA GLN A 72 13.34 -10.93 -13.90
C GLN A 72 12.51 -12.12 -13.39
N ARG A 73 12.13 -12.10 -12.11
CA ARG A 73 11.38 -13.16 -11.45
C ARG A 73 10.08 -12.60 -10.86
N ILE A 74 8.96 -13.04 -11.41
CA ILE A 74 7.63 -12.60 -10.98
C ILE A 74 6.76 -13.80 -10.65
N THR A 75 6.24 -13.84 -9.42
CA THR A 75 5.16 -14.73 -9.01
C THR A 75 3.84 -13.94 -9.03
N ARG A 76 2.81 -14.47 -9.69
CA ARG A 76 1.50 -13.80 -9.80
C ARG A 76 0.52 -14.41 -8.83
N ILE A 77 -0.01 -13.60 -7.93
CA ILE A 77 -0.98 -14.01 -6.89
C ILE A 77 -2.19 -13.06 -6.95
N ARG A 78 -3.39 -13.62 -6.97
CA ARG A 78 -4.62 -12.82 -7.00
C ARG A 78 -4.95 -12.21 -5.63
N ASN A 79 -4.71 -12.95 -4.56
CA ASN A 79 -5.06 -12.56 -3.20
C ASN A 79 -3.92 -11.72 -2.58
N ILE A 80 -4.25 -10.50 -2.14
CA ILE A 80 -3.29 -9.55 -1.56
C ILE A 80 -2.71 -10.09 -0.25
N GLU A 81 -3.54 -10.70 0.60
CA GLU A 81 -3.10 -11.26 1.89
C GLU A 81 -2.11 -12.41 1.68
N THR A 82 -2.39 -13.31 0.73
CA THR A 82 -1.44 -14.38 0.38
C THR A 82 -0.11 -13.81 -0.09
N ALA A 83 -0.11 -12.78 -0.92
CA ALA A 83 1.13 -12.13 -1.38
C ALA A 83 1.90 -11.49 -0.22
N ALA A 84 1.21 -10.84 0.71
CA ALA A 84 1.80 -10.24 1.90
C ALA A 84 2.38 -11.31 2.85
N GLN A 85 1.68 -12.43 3.06
CA GLN A 85 2.19 -13.55 3.86
C GLN A 85 3.42 -14.20 3.22
N MET A 86 3.44 -14.35 1.90
CA MET A 86 4.62 -14.84 1.17
C MET A 86 5.83 -13.91 1.37
N ALA A 87 5.63 -12.58 1.27
CA ALA A 87 6.68 -11.61 1.52
C ALA A 87 7.17 -11.65 2.97
N ALA A 88 6.27 -11.75 3.95
CA ALA A 88 6.61 -11.90 5.36
C ALA A 88 7.49 -13.14 5.64
N ASN A 89 7.27 -14.23 4.90
CA ASN A 89 8.04 -15.47 5.01
C ASN A 89 9.28 -15.54 4.11
N GLY A 90 9.68 -14.44 3.46
CA GLY A 90 10.91 -14.38 2.66
C GLY A 90 10.85 -15.10 1.32
N LEU A 91 9.65 -15.35 0.78
CA LEU A 91 9.46 -15.96 -0.55
C LEU A 91 9.59 -14.94 -1.69
N GLY A 92 9.88 -13.70 -1.36
CA GLY A 92 10.04 -12.58 -2.27
C GLY A 92 9.63 -11.27 -1.62
N VAL A 93 9.40 -10.25 -2.45
CA VAL A 93 8.94 -8.92 -2.04
C VAL A 93 7.60 -8.59 -2.70
N SER A 94 6.78 -7.77 -2.08
CA SER A 94 5.44 -7.49 -2.59
C SER A 94 5.00 -6.05 -2.31
N PHE A 95 3.92 -5.63 -2.96
CA PHE A 95 3.23 -4.39 -2.66
C PHE A 95 1.91 -4.68 -1.95
N CYS A 96 1.46 -3.75 -1.12
CA CYS A 96 0.19 -3.82 -0.42
C CYS A 96 -0.40 -2.40 -0.28
N LEU A 97 -1.67 -2.32 0.09
CA LEU A 97 -2.26 -1.08 0.59
C LEU A 97 -2.18 -1.08 2.12
N GLU A 98 -1.95 0.09 2.70
CA GLU A 98 -1.80 0.22 4.16
C GLU A 98 -3.05 -0.26 4.89
N SER A 99 -4.25 0.06 4.40
CA SER A 99 -5.51 -0.38 5.00
C SER A 99 -5.63 -1.90 5.07
N TYR A 100 -5.25 -2.60 4.00
CA TYR A 100 -5.27 -4.07 3.98
C TYR A 100 -4.25 -4.65 4.97
N PHE A 101 -3.03 -4.12 4.96
CA PHE A 101 -1.96 -4.60 5.84
C PHE A 101 -2.35 -4.58 7.31
N ARG A 102 -3.04 -3.55 7.76
CA ARG A 102 -3.46 -3.37 9.16
C ARG A 102 -4.40 -4.44 9.68
N HIS A 103 -5.19 -5.01 8.81
CA HIS A 103 -6.16 -6.04 9.15
C HIS A 103 -5.61 -7.46 8.98
N MET A 104 -4.36 -7.59 8.52
CA MET A 104 -3.69 -8.87 8.40
C MET A 104 -2.99 -9.27 9.70
N MET A 105 -3.00 -10.56 9.99
CA MET A 105 -2.28 -11.13 11.12
C MET A 105 -1.03 -11.85 10.61
N PHE A 106 0.11 -11.54 11.20
CA PHE A 106 1.39 -12.14 10.87
C PHE A 106 2.01 -12.78 12.11
N ILE A 107 2.67 -13.92 11.96
CA ILE A 107 3.52 -14.51 13.01
C ILE A 107 4.75 -13.63 13.19
N GLN A 108 5.36 -13.23 12.07
CA GLN A 108 6.43 -12.23 12.01
C GLN A 108 6.04 -11.22 10.93
N PRO A 109 5.67 -9.99 11.30
CA PRO A 109 5.27 -9.01 10.32
C PRO A 109 6.46 -8.59 9.44
N PRO A 110 6.24 -8.39 8.14
CA PRO A 110 7.25 -7.84 7.26
C PRO A 110 7.49 -6.36 7.58
N TYR A 111 8.65 -5.84 7.20
CA TYR A 111 8.84 -4.40 7.16
C TYR A 111 8.00 -3.77 6.05
N ARG A 112 7.52 -2.56 6.35
CA ARG A 112 6.79 -1.70 5.43
C ARG A 112 7.70 -0.56 5.01
N PHE A 113 7.86 -0.37 3.73
CA PHE A 113 8.65 0.71 3.17
C PHE A 113 7.80 1.57 2.25
N SER A 114 8.10 2.86 2.23
CA SER A 114 7.72 3.74 1.15
C SER A 114 8.77 3.65 0.04
N VAL A 115 8.34 3.75 -1.21
CA VAL A 115 9.19 3.64 -2.40
C VAL A 115 8.80 4.70 -3.44
N GLY A 116 9.65 4.91 -4.44
CA GLY A 116 9.43 5.91 -5.48
C GLY A 116 9.90 7.31 -5.10
N GLU A 117 9.59 8.29 -5.94
CA GLU A 117 9.97 9.70 -5.72
C GLU A 117 9.03 10.42 -4.77
N ARG A 118 7.77 9.99 -4.71
CA ARG A 118 6.70 10.52 -3.85
C ARG A 118 5.85 9.38 -3.31
N GLN A 119 5.15 9.66 -2.20
CA GLN A 119 4.21 8.68 -1.65
C GLN A 119 3.08 8.45 -2.66
N LEU A 120 3.01 7.25 -3.21
CA LEU A 120 1.89 6.81 -4.05
C LEU A 120 0.77 6.30 -3.16
N ALA A 121 -0.46 6.70 -3.47
CA ALA A 121 -1.64 6.26 -2.75
C ALA A 121 -2.79 5.94 -3.71
N ALA A 122 -3.55 4.92 -3.38
CA ALA A 122 -4.77 4.58 -4.09
C ALA A 122 -5.90 5.53 -3.69
N ASP A 123 -6.69 5.97 -4.65
CA ASP A 123 -7.93 6.70 -4.39
C ASP A 123 -9.02 5.71 -4.00
N PHE A 124 -9.52 5.83 -2.78
CA PHE A 124 -10.66 5.09 -2.30
C PHE A 124 -11.90 5.98 -2.38
N SER A 125 -12.81 5.64 -3.30
CA SER A 125 -13.95 6.49 -3.64
C SER A 125 -15.26 5.71 -3.64
N ALA A 126 -16.36 6.36 -3.25
CA ALA A 126 -17.70 5.87 -3.46
C ALA A 126 -18.13 6.15 -4.92
N ALA A 127 -18.61 5.13 -5.63
CA ALA A 127 -19.06 5.26 -7.00
C ALA A 127 -20.56 5.02 -7.12
N TYR A 128 -21.28 5.93 -7.77
CA TYR A 128 -22.72 5.81 -8.00
C TYR A 128 -23.10 6.35 -9.39
N ARG A 129 -24.33 6.02 -9.85
CA ARG A 129 -24.79 6.42 -11.18
C ARG A 129 -25.04 7.92 -11.22
N ARG A 130 -24.46 8.61 -12.22
CA ARG A 130 -24.67 10.05 -12.46
C ARG A 130 -26.14 10.40 -12.61
N GLY A 131 -26.52 11.53 -12.00
CA GLY A 131 -27.89 12.05 -12.05
C GLY A 131 -28.91 11.28 -11.24
N ARG A 132 -28.49 10.28 -10.47
CA ARG A 132 -29.36 9.60 -9.52
C ARG A 132 -29.39 10.37 -8.20
N GLN A 133 -30.57 10.78 -7.77
CA GLN A 133 -30.75 11.31 -6.42
C GLN A 133 -30.50 10.19 -5.40
N LEU A 134 -29.45 10.35 -4.60
CA LEU A 134 -29.15 9.40 -3.54
C LEU A 134 -30.13 9.56 -2.38
N PRO A 135 -30.67 8.47 -1.83
CA PRO A 135 -31.46 8.53 -0.60
C PRO A 135 -30.63 9.11 0.55
N GLU A 136 -31.29 9.79 1.47
CA GLU A 136 -30.60 10.46 2.60
C GLU A 136 -29.73 9.50 3.42
N TYR A 137 -30.19 8.29 3.68
CA TYR A 137 -29.41 7.27 4.39
C TYR A 137 -28.13 6.87 3.63
N THR A 138 -28.12 6.91 2.29
CA THR A 138 -26.91 6.63 1.49
C THR A 138 -25.91 7.76 1.63
N VAL A 139 -26.37 9.01 1.59
CA VAL A 139 -25.51 10.20 1.82
C VAL A 139 -24.90 10.16 3.22
N GLN A 140 -25.72 9.87 4.24
CA GLN A 140 -25.24 9.73 5.62
C GLN A 140 -24.22 8.59 5.78
N PHE A 141 -24.44 7.45 5.10
CA PHE A 141 -23.51 6.34 5.11
C PHE A 141 -22.16 6.70 4.47
N ILE A 142 -22.17 7.40 3.34
CA ILE A 142 -20.93 7.87 2.67
C ILE A 142 -20.16 8.82 3.61
N HIS A 143 -20.85 9.77 4.25
CA HIS A 143 -20.22 10.68 5.22
C HIS A 143 -19.64 9.93 6.42
N LEU A 144 -20.37 8.95 6.97
CA LEU A 144 -19.88 8.13 8.08
C LEU A 144 -18.61 7.35 7.67
N LEU A 145 -18.66 6.73 6.49
CA LEU A 145 -17.52 5.97 5.96
C LEU A 145 -16.31 6.86 5.74
N LYS A 146 -16.48 8.05 5.17
CA LYS A 146 -15.41 9.02 4.99
C LYS A 146 -14.77 9.42 6.32
N ASN A 147 -15.56 9.77 7.31
CA ASN A 147 -15.07 10.14 8.64
C ASN A 147 -14.29 9.00 9.31
N LEU A 148 -14.77 7.76 9.19
CA LEU A 148 -14.09 6.59 9.74
C LEU A 148 -12.73 6.36 9.07
N MET A 149 -12.68 6.47 7.75
CA MET A 149 -11.45 6.27 6.98
C MET A 149 -10.44 7.39 7.22
N GLU A 150 -10.87 8.66 7.30
CA GLU A 150 -10.00 9.78 7.65
C GLU A 150 -9.43 9.64 9.07
N MET A 151 -10.22 9.17 10.04
CA MET A 151 -9.74 8.88 11.40
C MET A 151 -8.70 7.75 11.41
N GLU A 152 -8.88 6.71 10.62
CA GLU A 152 -7.90 5.62 10.50
C GLU A 152 -6.60 6.11 9.86
N VAL A 153 -6.67 6.85 8.77
CA VAL A 153 -5.50 7.46 8.12
C VAL A 153 -4.79 8.46 9.05
N GLY A 154 -5.51 9.30 9.78
CA GLY A 154 -4.95 10.24 10.76
C GLY A 154 -4.17 9.53 11.88
N ARG A 155 -4.71 8.45 12.43
CA ARG A 155 -4.00 7.62 13.42
C ARG A 155 -2.73 6.97 12.85
N MET A 156 -2.68 6.70 11.55
CA MET A 156 -1.49 6.17 10.87
C MET A 156 -0.29 7.11 11.02
N VAL A 157 -0.51 8.38 10.74
CA VAL A 157 0.55 9.41 10.73
C VAL A 157 1.08 9.64 12.15
N GLU A 158 0.24 9.53 13.18
CA GLU A 158 0.65 9.76 14.58
C GLU A 158 1.40 8.57 15.18
N MET A 159 0.95 7.33 14.92
CA MET A 159 1.60 6.14 15.47
C MET A 159 3.01 5.92 14.91
N ASP A 160 3.21 6.08 13.61
CA ASP A 160 4.53 5.92 12.99
C ASP A 160 5.51 7.01 13.44
N LYS A 161 5.04 8.24 13.67
CA LYS A 161 5.87 9.30 14.25
C LYS A 161 6.30 9.03 15.69
N SER A 162 5.51 8.30 16.46
CA SER A 162 5.82 7.96 17.85
C SER A 162 6.81 6.79 17.97
N VAL A 163 6.71 5.81 17.08
CA VAL A 163 7.65 4.66 17.03
C VAL A 163 9.01 5.11 16.52
N ASN A 164 9.04 6.04 15.57
CA ASN A 164 10.26 6.54 14.95
C ASN A 164 11.07 7.52 15.82
N LYS A 165 10.53 8.03 16.92
CA LYS A 165 11.28 8.86 17.89
C LYS A 165 12.11 8.04 18.89
N ASN A 166 11.95 6.72 18.91
CA ASN A 166 12.59 5.82 19.87
C ASN A 166 13.62 4.87 19.23
N LEU A 167 13.98 5.07 17.95
CA LEU A 167 15.07 4.42 17.23
C LEU A 167 16.14 5.46 16.82
#